data_77ef59d2148c408b856c6e825765bd56
#
_entry.id   77ef59d2148c408b856c6e825765bd56
#
_cell.length_a   1.000
_cell.length_b   1.000
_cell.length_c   1.000
_cell.angle_alpha   90.00
_cell.angle_beta   90.00
_cell.angle_gamma   90.00
#
_symmetry.space_group_name_H-M   'P 1'
#
loop_
_entity.id
_entity.type
_entity.pdbx_description
1 polymer ?
#
loop_
_entity_poly.entity_id
_entity_poly.type
_entity_poly.pdbx_seq_one_letter_code
_entity_poly.pdbx_strand_id
1 'polypeptide(L)'
;FPLEPTQWADSDGDGYGDNSTGVEADDCPAVEGYSNVGLYGCPDDDNDGTAQSEDMFPDDGTQWADSDGDGYGDNANGSTPDGCPNVIGTSTIDRYGCLDEDGDGASDENDLWLGDNSQWFDSDFDTYGDNEDGTMGDSCPTEFGLAVLGSKQGCPDSDQDGWADIEDIFPTERSQWLDSDGDGWGDNQSAGAYRLDHWPNDPTRNAGEGDLSCSSETIEIDLAAGNWFSFTCSISIEMQNAGI
;
A
#
# COMPACT_ATOMS: atom_id res chain seq x y z
N PHE A 1 21.43 12.36 -57.13
CA PHE A 1 20.46 13.41 -56.70
C PHE A 1 19.95 14.28 -57.87
N PRO A 2 19.10 13.76 -58.76
CA PRO A 2 18.69 14.50 -59.97
C PRO A 2 17.83 15.75 -59.69
N LEU A 3 17.21 15.81 -58.53
CA LEU A 3 16.31 16.90 -58.16
C LEU A 3 16.90 17.84 -57.09
N GLU A 4 18.07 17.48 -56.50
CA GLU A 4 18.76 18.25 -55.46
C GLU A 4 20.11 18.74 -55.98
N PRO A 5 20.21 19.98 -56.48
CA PRO A 5 21.43 20.47 -57.14
C PRO A 5 22.59 20.72 -56.19
N THR A 6 22.40 20.64 -54.91
CA THR A 6 23.46 20.81 -53.91
C THR A 6 24.13 19.49 -53.53
N GLN A 7 23.60 18.34 -54.00
CA GLN A 7 24.14 17.01 -53.75
C GLN A 7 24.43 16.29 -55.07
N TRP A 8 25.59 15.64 -55.22
CA TRP A 8 26.01 14.97 -56.46
C TRP A 8 26.72 13.63 -56.29
N ALA A 9 27.08 13.27 -55.05
CA ALA A 9 27.68 11.99 -54.69
C ALA A 9 27.00 11.41 -53.45
N ASP A 10 27.04 10.11 -53.32
CA ASP A 10 26.51 9.30 -52.26
C ASP A 10 27.40 8.05 -52.21
N SER A 11 28.37 8.01 -51.29
CA SER A 11 29.47 7.05 -51.32
C SER A 11 29.10 5.71 -50.70
N ASP A 12 28.19 5.67 -49.76
CA ASP A 12 27.74 4.45 -49.09
C ASP A 12 26.35 3.98 -49.56
N GLY A 13 25.56 4.86 -50.20
CA GLY A 13 24.37 4.47 -50.91
C GLY A 13 23.10 4.54 -50.07
N ASP A 14 23.10 5.29 -48.99
CA ASP A 14 21.97 5.41 -48.04
C ASP A 14 20.90 6.45 -48.43
N GLY A 15 21.24 7.29 -49.45
CA GLY A 15 20.34 8.30 -49.98
C GLY A 15 20.60 9.71 -49.48
N TYR A 16 21.55 9.91 -48.58
CA TYR A 16 22.09 11.21 -48.20
C TYR A 16 23.33 11.56 -49.03
N GLY A 17 23.64 12.82 -49.19
CA GLY A 17 24.71 13.24 -50.10
C GLY A 17 25.98 13.69 -49.41
N ASP A 18 27.15 13.32 -49.99
CA ASP A 18 28.47 13.57 -49.43
C ASP A 18 28.87 15.05 -49.31
N ASN A 19 28.14 15.96 -49.95
CA ASN A 19 28.48 17.38 -49.87
C ASN A 19 28.02 17.99 -48.55
N SER A 20 28.94 18.19 -47.63
CA SER A 20 28.68 18.74 -46.26
C SER A 20 28.09 20.17 -46.26
N THR A 21 27.98 20.84 -47.41
CA THR A 21 27.34 22.15 -47.55
C THR A 21 26.01 22.08 -48.30
N GLY A 22 25.62 20.88 -48.71
CA GLY A 22 24.33 20.61 -49.38
C GLY A 22 23.17 20.54 -48.42
N VAL A 23 21.99 20.38 -48.99
CA VAL A 23 20.76 20.14 -48.19
C VAL A 23 20.80 18.68 -47.65
N GLU A 24 20.46 18.49 -46.42
CA GLU A 24 20.49 17.17 -45.76
C GLU A 24 21.79 16.42 -46.07
N ALA A 25 22.92 17.11 -45.84
CA ALA A 25 24.24 16.57 -46.03
C ALA A 25 24.45 15.35 -45.13
N ASP A 26 25.07 14.31 -45.70
CA ASP A 26 25.46 13.13 -44.96
C ASP A 26 26.58 13.45 -43.97
N ASP A 27 26.35 13.18 -42.72
CA ASP A 27 27.30 13.37 -41.64
C ASP A 27 28.21 12.13 -41.45
N CYS A 28 27.83 10.98 -42.06
CA CYS A 28 28.55 9.71 -41.99
C CYS A 28 28.88 9.12 -43.37
N PRO A 29 29.46 9.86 -44.34
CA PRO A 29 29.50 9.53 -45.79
C PRO A 29 30.29 8.27 -46.19
N ALA A 30 30.61 7.40 -45.26
CA ALA A 30 31.30 6.12 -45.50
C ALA A 30 30.60 4.95 -44.77
N VAL A 31 29.48 5.20 -44.09
CA VAL A 31 28.76 4.20 -43.31
C VAL A 31 27.25 4.42 -43.50
N GLU A 32 26.63 3.55 -44.27
CA GLU A 32 25.17 3.58 -44.53
C GLU A 32 24.37 3.77 -43.25
N GLY A 33 23.45 4.77 -43.22
CA GLY A 33 22.64 5.09 -42.07
C GLY A 33 21.33 5.77 -42.46
N TYR A 34 20.39 5.84 -41.49
CA TYR A 34 19.04 6.33 -41.78
C TYR A 34 18.60 7.42 -40.79
N SER A 35 19.49 7.91 -39.94
CA SER A 35 19.21 9.03 -39.07
C SER A 35 18.80 10.29 -39.86
N ASN A 36 17.85 11.04 -39.32
CA ASN A 36 17.28 12.22 -39.97
C ASN A 36 16.95 13.36 -38.99
N VAL A 37 17.40 13.23 -37.76
CA VAL A 37 17.32 14.24 -36.70
C VAL A 37 18.74 14.49 -36.17
N GLY A 38 19.15 15.76 -36.11
CA GLY A 38 20.49 16.12 -35.68
C GLY A 38 21.53 15.77 -36.77
N LEU A 39 22.13 14.61 -36.69
CA LEU A 39 23.01 14.06 -37.76
C LEU A 39 22.17 13.33 -38.82
N TYR A 40 22.51 13.50 -40.09
CA TYR A 40 21.84 12.85 -41.21
C TYR A 40 22.72 11.72 -41.78
N GLY A 41 22.11 10.62 -42.23
CA GLY A 41 22.81 9.52 -42.90
C GLY A 41 23.73 8.71 -41.98
N CYS A 42 23.58 8.82 -40.68
CA CYS A 42 24.35 8.02 -39.74
C CYS A 42 23.56 6.77 -39.29
N PRO A 43 24.26 5.74 -38.79
CA PRO A 43 23.60 4.57 -38.21
C PRO A 43 22.56 4.95 -37.13
N ASP A 44 21.40 4.30 -37.21
CA ASP A 44 20.25 4.47 -36.35
C ASP A 44 19.60 3.08 -36.19
N ASP A 45 19.89 2.40 -35.08
CA ASP A 45 19.60 0.98 -34.94
C ASP A 45 18.13 0.71 -34.58
N ASP A 46 17.47 1.63 -33.87
CA ASP A 46 16.07 1.50 -33.44
C ASP A 46 15.07 2.27 -34.34
N ASN A 47 15.62 3.08 -35.26
CA ASN A 47 14.87 3.82 -36.28
C ASN A 47 13.94 4.91 -35.72
N ASP A 48 14.36 5.61 -34.68
CA ASP A 48 13.65 6.77 -34.15
C ASP A 48 14.02 8.08 -34.91
N GLY A 49 15.07 8.03 -35.71
CA GLY A 49 15.62 9.13 -36.50
C GLY A 49 16.84 9.77 -35.88
N THR A 50 17.19 9.49 -34.66
CA THR A 50 18.37 9.99 -33.98
C THR A 50 19.58 9.07 -34.29
N ALA A 51 20.72 9.65 -34.62
CA ALA A 51 21.91 8.83 -34.87
C ALA A 51 22.36 8.13 -33.58
N GLN A 52 22.77 6.85 -33.70
CA GLN A 52 23.30 6.01 -32.63
C GLN A 52 24.35 6.70 -31.73
N SER A 53 25.13 7.62 -32.31
CA SER A 53 26.19 8.35 -31.61
C SER A 53 25.67 9.51 -30.74
N GLU A 54 24.45 9.96 -30.99
CA GLU A 54 23.80 11.07 -30.26
C GLU A 54 22.58 10.59 -29.45
N ASP A 55 22.18 9.33 -29.65
CA ASP A 55 21.07 8.73 -28.97
C ASP A 55 21.47 8.20 -27.58
N MET A 56 20.73 8.61 -26.55
CA MET A 56 20.91 8.15 -25.18
C MET A 56 20.27 6.77 -24.94
N PHE A 57 19.32 6.36 -25.80
CA PHE A 57 18.61 5.09 -25.74
C PHE A 57 18.64 4.31 -27.06
N PRO A 58 19.82 3.92 -27.55
CA PRO A 58 20.02 3.46 -28.91
C PRO A 58 19.36 2.13 -29.30
N ASP A 59 18.60 1.53 -28.42
CA ASP A 59 17.81 0.31 -28.61
C ASP A 59 16.29 0.56 -28.35
N ASP A 60 15.88 1.82 -28.06
CA ASP A 60 14.50 2.17 -27.76
C ASP A 60 13.99 3.32 -28.63
N GLY A 61 13.47 3.03 -29.79
CA GLY A 61 12.91 3.99 -30.74
C GLY A 61 11.74 4.85 -30.23
N THR A 62 11.51 4.88 -28.95
CA THR A 62 10.54 5.78 -28.31
C THR A 62 11.19 6.81 -27.39
N GLN A 63 12.50 6.68 -27.14
CA GLN A 63 13.32 7.57 -26.32
C GLN A 63 14.64 7.87 -27.03
N TRP A 64 15.13 9.10 -26.96
CA TRP A 64 16.41 9.51 -27.59
C TRP A 64 17.21 10.51 -26.75
N ALA A 65 16.63 11.09 -25.74
CA ALA A 65 17.26 12.08 -24.87
C ALA A 65 17.00 11.79 -23.39
N ASP A 66 17.99 12.13 -22.59
CA ASP A 66 17.98 12.08 -21.13
C ASP A 66 18.70 13.33 -20.64
N SER A 67 17.94 14.35 -20.23
CA SER A 67 18.47 15.69 -19.95
C SER A 67 19.24 15.79 -18.65
N ASP A 68 18.93 14.99 -17.66
CA ASP A 68 19.61 15.01 -16.37
C ASP A 68 20.54 13.80 -16.13
N GLY A 69 20.40 12.75 -16.93
CA GLY A 69 21.32 11.63 -16.95
C GLY A 69 21.03 10.54 -15.93
N ASP A 70 19.77 10.35 -15.55
CA ASP A 70 19.37 9.34 -14.57
C ASP A 70 18.95 7.99 -15.19
N GLY A 71 18.86 7.94 -16.52
CA GLY A 71 18.55 6.71 -17.28
C GLY A 71 17.08 6.58 -17.67
N TYR A 72 16.26 7.59 -17.43
CA TYR A 72 14.88 7.68 -17.92
C TYR A 72 14.81 8.72 -19.06
N GLY A 73 13.94 8.47 -20.02
CA GLY A 73 13.91 9.29 -21.26
C GLY A 73 12.94 10.44 -21.19
N ASP A 74 13.35 11.59 -21.77
CA ASP A 74 12.60 12.85 -21.79
C ASP A 74 11.27 12.80 -22.54
N ASN A 75 11.07 11.81 -23.44
CA ASN A 75 9.83 11.72 -24.19
C ASN A 75 8.70 11.17 -23.33
N ALA A 76 7.82 12.04 -22.89
CA ALA A 76 6.66 11.69 -22.04
C ALA A 76 5.68 10.66 -22.66
N ASN A 77 5.82 10.34 -23.97
CA ASN A 77 5.02 9.33 -24.64
C ASN A 77 5.82 8.06 -24.97
N GLY A 78 7.09 8.02 -24.60
CA GLY A 78 7.96 6.87 -24.77
C GLY A 78 7.78 5.80 -23.72
N SER A 79 8.59 4.75 -23.80
CA SER A 79 8.65 3.73 -22.76
C SER A 79 9.34 4.30 -21.51
N THR A 80 8.84 3.96 -20.33
CA THR A 80 9.37 4.47 -19.05
C THR A 80 9.76 5.96 -19.09
N PRO A 81 8.78 6.86 -19.36
CA PRO A 81 9.08 8.28 -19.50
C PRO A 81 9.50 8.89 -18.17
N ASP A 82 10.51 9.78 -18.23
CA ASP A 82 10.93 10.52 -17.07
C ASP A 82 9.81 11.49 -16.58
N GLY A 83 9.43 11.34 -15.34
CA GLY A 83 8.47 12.23 -14.67
C GLY A 83 9.08 13.57 -14.22
N CYS A 84 10.41 13.65 -14.16
CA CYS A 84 11.18 14.79 -13.66
C CYS A 84 12.40 15.15 -14.53
N PRO A 85 12.27 15.40 -15.86
CA PRO A 85 13.35 15.43 -16.86
C PRO A 85 14.50 16.44 -16.66
N ASN A 86 14.60 17.05 -15.52
CA ASN A 86 15.67 18.02 -15.18
C ASN A 86 16.19 17.83 -13.76
N VAL A 87 15.80 16.72 -13.09
CA VAL A 87 16.15 16.43 -11.71
C VAL A 87 16.46 14.95 -11.58
N ILE A 88 17.73 14.60 -11.55
CA ILE A 88 18.20 13.21 -11.36
C ILE A 88 17.42 12.55 -10.22
N GLY A 89 16.77 11.42 -10.50
CA GLY A 89 15.98 10.68 -9.54
C GLY A 89 16.09 9.17 -9.67
N THR A 90 15.46 8.46 -8.75
CA THR A 90 15.55 7.00 -8.65
C THR A 90 14.20 6.31 -8.52
N SER A 91 13.11 7.08 -8.49
CA SER A 91 11.76 6.54 -8.34
C SER A 91 11.33 5.66 -9.53
N THR A 92 10.57 4.60 -9.23
CA THR A 92 10.27 3.52 -10.19
C THR A 92 8.83 3.00 -10.14
N ILE A 93 8.01 3.49 -9.20
CA ILE A 93 6.65 2.95 -8.96
C ILE A 93 5.58 3.86 -9.59
N ASP A 94 5.62 5.15 -9.30
CA ASP A 94 4.57 6.11 -9.68
C ASP A 94 5.00 7.08 -10.78
N ARG A 95 6.17 7.67 -10.63
CA ARG A 95 6.82 8.60 -11.56
C ARG A 95 8.28 8.18 -11.70
N TYR A 96 8.67 7.71 -12.87
CA TYR A 96 10.05 7.32 -13.11
C TYR A 96 10.97 8.53 -13.07
N GLY A 97 12.21 8.36 -12.58
CA GLY A 97 13.24 9.38 -12.64
C GLY A 97 13.03 10.58 -11.71
N CYS A 98 12.11 10.54 -10.75
CA CYS A 98 11.95 11.59 -9.76
C CYS A 98 12.75 11.32 -8.47
N LEU A 99 12.90 12.33 -7.62
CA LEU A 99 13.53 12.15 -6.31
C LEU A 99 12.81 11.08 -5.49
N ASP A 100 13.59 10.26 -4.81
CA ASP A 100 13.18 9.16 -3.96
C ASP A 100 14.22 9.08 -2.83
N GLU A 101 13.92 9.69 -1.67
CA GLU A 101 14.91 9.92 -0.60
C GLU A 101 15.29 8.64 0.13
N ASP A 102 14.33 7.71 0.32
CA ASP A 102 14.57 6.48 1.09
C ASP A 102 14.77 5.23 0.25
N GLY A 103 14.51 5.33 -1.07
CA GLY A 103 14.80 4.27 -2.04
C GLY A 103 13.77 3.15 -2.09
N ASP A 104 12.52 3.43 -1.75
CA ASP A 104 11.43 2.45 -1.84
C ASP A 104 10.81 2.36 -3.25
N GLY A 105 11.11 3.34 -4.09
CA GLY A 105 10.68 3.43 -5.48
C GLY A 105 9.53 4.40 -5.71
N ALA A 106 8.84 4.89 -4.69
CA ALA A 106 7.89 5.97 -4.82
C ALA A 106 8.61 7.32 -4.93
N SER A 107 8.03 8.27 -5.64
CA SER A 107 8.62 9.60 -5.68
C SER A 107 8.31 10.39 -4.40
N ASP A 108 9.26 11.21 -3.93
CA ASP A 108 9.08 12.07 -2.75
C ASP A 108 7.79 12.89 -2.77
N GLU A 109 7.28 13.22 -3.96
CA GLU A 109 6.05 14.02 -4.11
C GLU A 109 4.79 13.21 -3.75
N ASN A 110 4.81 11.91 -3.96
CA ASN A 110 3.68 11.02 -3.75
C ASN A 110 3.88 10.06 -2.57
N ASP A 111 5.07 10.05 -1.99
CA ASP A 111 5.37 9.26 -0.81
C ASP A 111 4.85 9.95 0.46
N LEU A 112 4.07 9.23 1.25
CA LEU A 112 3.53 9.69 2.53
C LEU A 112 4.52 9.51 3.69
N TRP A 113 5.55 8.67 3.52
CA TRP A 113 6.56 8.34 4.54
C TRP A 113 8.00 8.50 4.03
N LEU A 114 8.37 9.67 3.57
CA LEU A 114 9.66 10.08 2.96
C LEU A 114 10.96 9.51 3.56
N GLY A 115 10.93 8.84 4.66
CA GLY A 115 12.12 8.29 5.33
C GLY A 115 11.88 6.88 5.85
N ASP A 116 10.85 6.20 5.39
CA ASP A 116 10.52 4.82 5.75
C ASP A 116 10.31 3.98 4.49
N ASN A 117 11.37 3.42 3.95
CA ASN A 117 11.37 2.60 2.74
C ASN A 117 10.53 1.32 2.80
N SER A 118 9.71 1.17 3.81
CA SER A 118 8.75 0.08 3.92
C SER A 118 7.30 0.54 3.69
N GLN A 119 7.04 1.85 3.55
CA GLN A 119 5.71 2.40 3.32
C GLN A 119 5.77 3.61 2.39
N TRP A 120 4.79 3.74 1.50
CA TRP A 120 4.71 4.86 0.54
C TRP A 120 3.29 5.34 0.26
N PHE A 121 2.26 4.49 0.31
CA PHE A 121 0.86 4.86 0.08
C PHE A 121 -0.04 4.46 1.23
N ASP A 122 -1.14 5.21 1.40
CA ASP A 122 -2.26 4.95 2.30
C ASP A 122 -3.55 5.21 1.48
N SER A 123 -4.14 4.14 0.98
CA SER A 123 -5.22 4.23 -0.01
C SER A 123 -6.58 4.58 0.58
N ASP A 124 -6.81 4.31 1.86
CA ASP A 124 -8.07 4.60 2.57
C ASP A 124 -7.96 5.71 3.61
N PHE A 125 -6.74 6.25 3.83
CA PHE A 125 -6.44 7.38 4.68
C PHE A 125 -6.69 7.15 6.18
N ASP A 126 -6.37 5.97 6.68
CA ASP A 126 -6.48 5.63 8.09
C ASP A 126 -5.18 5.76 8.89
N THR A 127 -4.09 6.11 8.20
CA THR A 127 -2.72 6.30 8.71
C THR A 127 -1.88 5.02 8.83
N TYR A 128 -2.39 3.89 8.41
CA TYR A 128 -1.61 2.69 8.16
C TYR A 128 -1.20 2.64 6.69
N GLY A 129 -0.04 2.10 6.41
CA GLY A 129 0.47 2.08 5.03
C GLY A 129 0.06 0.81 4.28
N ASP A 130 -0.20 0.93 2.99
CA ASP A 130 -0.71 -0.14 2.14
C ASP A 130 0.18 -1.41 2.11
N ASN A 131 1.46 -1.30 2.47
CA ASN A 131 2.34 -2.45 2.57
C ASN A 131 2.17 -3.15 3.94
N GLU A 132 1.44 -4.26 3.95
CA GLU A 132 1.16 -5.04 5.16
C GLU A 132 2.44 -5.48 5.91
N ASP A 133 3.55 -5.68 5.19
CA ASP A 133 4.83 -6.10 5.77
C ASP A 133 5.69 -4.92 6.25
N GLY A 134 5.27 -3.68 6.01
CA GLY A 134 5.98 -2.46 6.38
C GLY A 134 5.72 -1.99 7.82
N THR A 135 6.36 -0.88 8.18
CA THR A 135 6.11 -0.20 9.46
C THR A 135 4.66 0.31 9.50
N MET A 136 3.90 -0.04 10.54
CA MET A 136 2.48 0.27 10.61
C MET A 136 1.72 -0.19 9.36
N GLY A 137 2.01 -1.41 8.89
CA GLY A 137 1.38 -1.98 7.71
C GLY A 137 -0.11 -2.21 7.91
N ASP A 138 -0.90 -1.92 6.87
CA ASP A 138 -2.33 -2.11 6.83
C ASP A 138 -2.68 -3.50 6.27
N SER A 139 -3.48 -4.24 7.02
CA SER A 139 -4.03 -5.52 6.58
C SER A 139 -5.31 -5.38 5.74
N CYS A 140 -5.87 -4.17 5.66
CA CYS A 140 -7.10 -3.85 4.93
C CYS A 140 -6.95 -2.58 4.07
N PRO A 141 -5.96 -2.45 3.16
CA PRO A 141 -5.50 -1.20 2.55
C PRO A 141 -6.52 -0.46 1.66
N THR A 142 -7.78 -0.84 1.67
CA THR A 142 -8.88 -0.19 0.94
C THR A 142 -10.13 -0.01 1.79
N GLU A 143 -10.06 -0.33 3.08
CA GLU A 143 -11.17 -0.26 4.01
C GLU A 143 -10.71 0.42 5.31
N PHE A 144 -10.93 1.72 5.42
CA PHE A 144 -10.58 2.53 6.59
C PHE A 144 -10.86 1.82 7.91
N GLY A 145 -9.87 1.67 8.77
CA GLY A 145 -9.99 1.02 10.05
C GLY A 145 -9.03 1.56 11.12
N LEU A 146 -9.27 1.21 12.36
CA LEU A 146 -8.47 1.70 13.49
C LEU A 146 -8.05 0.56 14.43
N ALA A 147 -8.14 -0.69 13.97
CA ALA A 147 -7.66 -1.82 14.73
C ALA A 147 -6.13 -1.75 14.95
N VAL A 148 -5.70 -1.96 16.18
CA VAL A 148 -4.30 -1.85 16.61
C VAL A 148 -3.79 -3.13 17.27
N LEU A 149 -4.68 -4.07 17.53
CA LEU A 149 -4.40 -5.34 18.20
C LEU A 149 -4.59 -6.52 17.23
N GLY A 150 -4.05 -7.67 17.60
CA GLY A 150 -4.16 -8.87 16.77
C GLY A 150 -3.27 -8.82 15.54
N SER A 151 -3.74 -9.49 14.47
CA SER A 151 -3.01 -9.63 13.21
C SER A 151 -3.59 -8.75 12.08
N LYS A 152 -4.61 -7.95 12.37
CA LYS A 152 -5.38 -7.16 11.40
C LYS A 152 -5.36 -5.67 11.73
N GLN A 153 -4.15 -5.11 11.81
CA GLN A 153 -3.95 -3.67 11.97
C GLN A 153 -4.51 -2.92 10.75
N GLY A 154 -5.04 -1.71 10.96
CA GLY A 154 -5.65 -0.91 9.90
C GLY A 154 -7.02 -1.40 9.44
N CYS A 155 -7.53 -2.53 9.94
CA CYS A 155 -8.85 -3.02 9.57
C CYS A 155 -9.98 -2.35 10.38
N PRO A 156 -11.25 -2.39 9.88
CA PRO A 156 -12.41 -1.89 10.59
C PRO A 156 -12.54 -2.45 12.01
N ASP A 157 -12.79 -1.56 12.97
CA ASP A 157 -13.02 -1.83 14.39
C ASP A 157 -14.26 -1.03 14.82
N SER A 158 -15.41 -1.70 14.83
CA SER A 158 -16.71 -1.04 14.99
C SER A 158 -16.97 -0.50 16.39
N ASP A 159 -16.46 -1.14 17.43
CA ASP A 159 -16.66 -0.72 18.82
C ASP A 159 -15.45 -0.04 19.46
N GLN A 160 -14.33 0.01 18.73
CA GLN A 160 -13.10 0.70 19.10
C GLN A 160 -12.42 0.11 20.35
N ASP A 161 -12.39 -1.20 20.45
CA ASP A 161 -11.64 -1.90 21.49
C ASP A 161 -10.21 -2.22 21.09
N GLY A 162 -9.90 -2.06 19.81
CA GLY A 162 -8.59 -2.27 19.20
C GLY A 162 -8.46 -3.55 18.37
N TRP A 163 -9.43 -4.44 18.45
CA TRP A 163 -9.48 -5.63 17.60
C TRP A 163 -10.30 -5.36 16.34
N ALA A 164 -9.84 -5.88 15.21
CA ALA A 164 -10.59 -5.78 13.97
C ALA A 164 -11.87 -6.62 14.03
N ASP A 165 -12.96 -6.10 13.45
CA ASP A 165 -14.27 -6.79 13.37
C ASP A 165 -14.16 -8.24 12.85
N ILE A 166 -13.17 -8.52 11.99
CA ILE A 166 -12.94 -9.85 11.42
C ILE A 166 -12.27 -10.84 12.38
N GLU A 167 -11.56 -10.33 13.39
CA GLU A 167 -10.91 -11.13 14.44
C GLU A 167 -11.65 -11.07 15.76
N ASP A 168 -12.58 -10.13 15.90
CA ASP A 168 -13.38 -9.92 17.09
C ASP A 168 -14.62 -10.80 17.08
N ILE A 169 -14.81 -11.59 18.13
CA ILE A 169 -16.03 -12.42 18.33
C ILE A 169 -17.22 -11.55 18.73
N PHE A 170 -16.97 -10.36 19.28
CA PHE A 170 -17.99 -9.43 19.75
C PHE A 170 -17.86 -8.03 19.11
N PRO A 171 -17.91 -7.87 17.79
CA PRO A 171 -17.49 -6.66 17.05
C PRO A 171 -18.36 -5.41 17.30
N THR A 172 -19.25 -5.43 18.25
CA THR A 172 -20.08 -4.30 18.67
C THR A 172 -20.06 -4.10 20.20
N GLU A 173 -19.15 -4.80 20.88
CA GLU A 173 -19.14 -4.82 22.35
C GLU A 173 -17.72 -4.60 22.88
N ARG A 174 -17.33 -3.36 22.99
CA ARG A 174 -16.00 -2.85 23.35
C ARG A 174 -15.28 -3.55 24.52
N SER A 175 -15.99 -4.24 25.36
CA SER A 175 -15.42 -4.88 26.54
C SER A 175 -15.09 -6.36 26.35
N GLN A 176 -15.32 -6.91 25.18
CA GLN A 176 -15.09 -8.32 24.87
C GLN A 176 -14.64 -8.48 23.41
N TRP A 177 -13.68 -9.35 23.14
CA TRP A 177 -13.15 -9.67 21.80
C TRP A 177 -12.89 -11.15 21.58
N LEU A 178 -12.89 -11.97 22.64
CA LEU A 178 -12.57 -13.39 22.59
C LEU A 178 -13.58 -14.21 23.40
N ASP A 179 -13.92 -15.38 22.85
CA ASP A 179 -14.74 -16.42 23.48
C ASP A 179 -14.04 -17.75 23.17
N SER A 180 -13.26 -18.26 24.11
CA SER A 180 -12.38 -19.40 23.87
C SER A 180 -13.10 -20.74 23.77
N ASP A 181 -14.27 -20.88 24.38
CA ASP A 181 -15.03 -22.12 24.39
C ASP A 181 -16.32 -22.08 23.54
N GLY A 182 -16.69 -20.89 23.04
CA GLY A 182 -17.76 -20.71 22.07
C GLY A 182 -19.17 -20.73 22.67
N ASP A 183 -19.32 -20.37 23.95
CA ASP A 183 -20.62 -20.38 24.62
C ASP A 183 -21.38 -19.04 24.54
N GLY A 184 -20.75 -18.01 23.95
CA GLY A 184 -21.31 -16.68 23.72
C GLY A 184 -21.09 -15.71 24.88
N TRP A 185 -20.20 -16.05 25.81
CA TRP A 185 -19.71 -15.17 26.87
C TRP A 185 -18.23 -14.89 26.65
N GLY A 186 -17.78 -13.69 27.02
CA GLY A 186 -16.43 -13.24 26.67
C GLY A 186 -15.39 -13.48 27.75
N ASP A 187 -14.17 -13.75 27.30
CA ASP A 187 -13.04 -14.13 28.16
C ASP A 187 -12.48 -12.97 28.99
N ASN A 188 -12.82 -11.71 28.67
CA ASN A 188 -12.32 -10.56 29.43
C ASN A 188 -12.90 -10.51 30.83
N GLN A 189 -12.01 -10.71 31.82
CA GLN A 189 -12.34 -10.78 33.24
C GLN A 189 -12.41 -9.40 33.93
N SER A 190 -12.36 -8.31 33.18
CA SER A 190 -12.41 -6.95 33.74
C SER A 190 -13.75 -6.66 34.38
N ALA A 191 -13.74 -5.97 35.52
CA ALA A 191 -14.97 -5.63 36.21
C ALA A 191 -15.88 -4.75 35.36
N GLY A 192 -17.07 -5.22 35.05
CA GLY A 192 -18.07 -4.52 34.23
C GLY A 192 -17.98 -4.89 32.74
N ALA A 193 -17.15 -5.86 32.34
CA ALA A 193 -17.18 -6.41 30.99
C ALA A 193 -18.56 -7.05 30.69
N TYR A 194 -18.97 -6.91 29.43
CA TYR A 194 -20.25 -7.48 28.96
C TYR A 194 -20.14 -9.00 28.93
N ARG A 195 -21.15 -9.70 29.46
CA ARG A 195 -21.22 -11.16 29.52
C ARG A 195 -19.87 -11.80 29.86
N LEU A 196 -19.31 -11.39 31.00
CA LEU A 196 -18.02 -11.92 31.48
C LEU A 196 -18.18 -13.42 31.77
N ASP A 197 -17.33 -14.23 31.12
CA ASP A 197 -17.26 -15.67 31.38
C ASP A 197 -16.30 -15.98 32.52
N HIS A 198 -16.80 -16.62 33.58
CA HIS A 198 -15.98 -17.05 34.72
C HIS A 198 -15.24 -18.38 34.45
N TRP A 199 -15.59 -19.09 33.40
CA TRP A 199 -15.00 -20.37 33.03
C TRP A 199 -14.62 -20.43 31.52
N PRO A 200 -13.69 -19.63 31.03
CA PRO A 200 -13.39 -19.45 29.61
C PRO A 200 -12.93 -20.68 28.81
N ASN A 201 -13.03 -21.85 29.39
CA ASN A 201 -12.67 -23.12 28.76
C ASN A 201 -13.71 -24.21 29.04
N ASP A 202 -14.89 -23.85 29.53
CA ASP A 202 -15.98 -24.82 29.84
C ASP A 202 -17.31 -24.32 29.25
N PRO A 203 -17.65 -24.68 28.01
CA PRO A 203 -18.82 -24.18 27.28
C PRO A 203 -20.17 -24.58 27.93
N THR A 204 -20.15 -25.18 29.08
CA THR A 204 -21.35 -25.49 29.85
C THR A 204 -21.56 -24.57 31.04
N ARG A 205 -20.61 -23.63 31.27
CA ARG A 205 -20.57 -22.73 32.44
C ARG A 205 -20.03 -21.37 32.06
N ASN A 206 -20.79 -20.32 32.29
CA ASN A 206 -20.43 -18.96 31.90
C ASN A 206 -20.59 -17.93 33.05
N ALA A 207 -21.78 -17.75 33.62
CA ALA A 207 -22.01 -16.75 34.63
C ALA A 207 -21.50 -17.16 36.04
N GLY A 208 -20.75 -16.27 36.68
CA GLY A 208 -20.30 -16.49 38.07
C GLY A 208 -21.33 -16.09 39.12
N GLU A 209 -21.01 -16.47 40.35
CA GLU A 209 -21.84 -16.06 41.53
C GLU A 209 -21.94 -14.53 41.70
N GLY A 210 -21.09 -13.75 40.99
CA GLY A 210 -21.09 -12.28 41.04
C GLY A 210 -22.07 -11.59 40.06
N ASP A 211 -22.61 -12.33 39.07
CA ASP A 211 -23.53 -11.78 38.06
C ASP A 211 -25.00 -11.72 38.56
N LEU A 212 -25.19 -11.87 39.81
CA LEU A 212 -26.48 -11.70 40.46
C LEU A 212 -26.89 -10.24 40.48
N SER A 213 -27.79 -9.83 39.58
CA SER A 213 -28.41 -8.51 39.65
C SER A 213 -29.52 -8.51 40.74
N CYS A 214 -29.40 -7.68 41.74
CA CYS A 214 -30.37 -7.56 42.79
C CYS A 214 -31.45 -6.51 42.48
N SER A 215 -32.71 -6.86 42.62
CA SER A 215 -33.89 -6.00 42.50
C SER A 215 -34.64 -5.94 43.83
N SER A 216 -35.87 -5.50 43.85
CA SER A 216 -36.65 -5.21 45.08
C SER A 216 -37.21 -6.42 45.86
N GLU A 217 -36.90 -7.66 45.46
CA GLU A 217 -37.35 -8.82 46.25
C GLU A 217 -36.33 -9.18 47.33
N THR A 218 -36.81 -9.39 48.55
CA THR A 218 -35.98 -9.75 49.68
C THR A 218 -35.88 -11.28 49.79
N ILE A 219 -34.67 -11.80 49.70
CA ILE A 219 -34.38 -13.20 49.92
C ILE A 219 -33.85 -13.36 51.34
N GLU A 220 -34.54 -14.12 52.16
CA GLU A 220 -34.09 -14.49 53.50
C GLU A 220 -33.31 -15.82 53.40
N ILE A 221 -32.01 -15.78 53.73
CA ILE A 221 -31.19 -16.98 53.78
C ILE A 221 -30.92 -17.34 55.24
N ASP A 222 -31.36 -18.52 55.64
CA ASP A 222 -31.02 -19.10 56.95
C ASP A 222 -29.62 -19.72 56.88
N LEU A 223 -28.65 -19.02 57.45
CA LEU A 223 -27.36 -19.57 57.68
C LEU A 223 -27.35 -20.38 58.95
N ALA A 224 -27.06 -21.64 58.89
CA ALA A 224 -27.12 -22.71 59.91
C ALA A 224 -26.56 -22.40 61.31
N ALA A 225 -26.43 -21.14 61.68
CA ALA A 225 -26.01 -20.62 62.98
C ALA A 225 -27.04 -19.65 63.62
N GLY A 226 -28.24 -19.54 63.08
CA GLY A 226 -29.29 -18.68 63.62
C GLY A 226 -29.12 -17.18 63.33
N ASN A 227 -28.26 -16.81 62.42
CA ASN A 227 -28.14 -15.45 61.92
C ASN A 227 -28.88 -15.30 60.59
N TRP A 228 -29.80 -14.35 60.52
CA TRP A 228 -30.53 -13.99 59.31
C TRP A 228 -29.89 -12.80 58.63
N PHE A 229 -29.60 -12.93 57.34
CA PHE A 229 -29.24 -11.81 56.50
C PHE A 229 -30.29 -11.69 55.39
N SER A 230 -30.85 -10.50 55.22
CA SER A 230 -31.75 -10.22 54.12
C SER A 230 -31.05 -9.31 53.10
N PHE A 231 -31.07 -9.68 51.85
CA PHE A 231 -30.70 -8.81 50.74
C PHE A 231 -31.77 -8.89 49.66
N THR A 232 -31.91 -7.79 48.97
CA THR A 232 -32.89 -7.67 47.91
C THR A 232 -32.24 -8.05 46.59
N CYS A 233 -32.66 -9.17 46.01
CA CYS A 233 -32.07 -9.72 44.78
C CYS A 233 -33.15 -10.20 43.82
N SER A 234 -33.03 -9.91 42.54
CA SER A 234 -33.78 -10.59 41.49
C SER A 234 -32.87 -11.62 40.81
N ILE A 235 -33.42 -12.79 40.64
CA ILE A 235 -32.77 -13.84 39.83
C ILE A 235 -33.11 -13.55 38.38
N SER A 236 -32.12 -13.17 37.57
CA SER A 236 -32.29 -13.10 36.11
C SER A 236 -32.41 -14.50 35.50
N ILE A 237 -32.99 -14.59 34.29
CA ILE A 237 -33.13 -15.88 33.57
C ILE A 237 -31.77 -16.53 33.32
N GLU A 238 -30.71 -15.73 33.26
CA GLU A 238 -29.32 -16.20 33.08
C GLU A 238 -28.81 -17.06 34.25
N MET A 239 -29.35 -16.88 35.45
CA MET A 239 -29.01 -17.75 36.58
C MET A 239 -29.50 -19.18 36.43
N GLN A 240 -30.52 -19.44 35.59
CA GLN A 240 -30.97 -20.81 35.33
C GLN A 240 -29.97 -21.62 34.53
N ASN A 241 -29.09 -20.93 33.78
CA ASN A 241 -28.02 -21.58 32.99
C ASN A 241 -26.73 -21.77 33.81
N ALA A 242 -26.62 -21.13 34.98
CA ALA A 242 -25.46 -21.28 35.87
C ALA A 242 -25.49 -22.55 36.74
N GLY A 243 -26.51 -23.40 36.59
CA GLY A 243 -26.57 -24.72 37.25
C GLY A 243 -26.81 -24.69 38.76
N ILE A 244 -27.59 -23.72 39.25
CA ILE A 244 -28.11 -23.69 40.62
C ILE A 244 -29.50 -24.32 40.65
#